data_b80e47c2a3c2dfd972610c5862c700a8
#
_entry.id   b80e47c2a3c2dfd972610c5862c700a8
#
_cell.length_a   1.000
_cell.length_b   1.000
_cell.length_c   1.000
_cell.angle_alpha   90.00
_cell.angle_beta   90.00
_cell.angle_gamma   90.00
#
_symmetry.space_group_name_H-M   'P 1'
#
loop_
_entity.id
_entity.type
_entity.pdbx_description
1 polymer ?
#
loop_
_entity_poly.entity_id
_entity_poly.type
_entity_poly.pdbx_seq_one_letter_code
_entity_poly.pdbx_strand_id
1 'polypeptide(L)'
;MARYTGPQWKISRRLGFSILENGKELNRRAYAPGQHGQKRKKQTEYGLQLAEKQKVRHMYGVNEKQFHNTFNQAGKMEGIHGYNFLCLLERRLDNVVYRLGFASTRRQARQLVNHGHFLVNGVRTDIPSYRVNIGDVIEVRERSLNLAVIKEALENKVATPAFVEVDTNKLTGKLTRLPERSELNSEINESLIVEYYNRLG
;
A
#
# COMPACT_ATOMS: atom_id res chain seq x y z
N MET A 1 11.53 -2.32 -12.15
CA MET A 1 10.05 -2.29 -12.26
C MET A 1 9.57 -0.84 -12.30
N ALA A 2 8.76 -0.46 -13.30
CA ALA A 2 8.29 0.92 -13.44
C ALA A 2 7.40 1.32 -12.25
N ARG A 3 7.58 2.53 -11.75
CA ARG A 3 6.83 3.09 -10.61
C ARG A 3 6.60 4.59 -10.80
N TYR A 4 5.63 5.15 -10.10
CA TYR A 4 5.48 6.59 -10.03
C TYR A 4 6.58 7.19 -9.14
N THR A 5 7.41 8.06 -9.70
CA THR A 5 8.52 8.72 -8.99
C THR A 5 8.25 10.20 -8.70
N GLY A 6 7.13 10.73 -9.19
CA GLY A 6 6.75 12.12 -9.03
C GLY A 6 6.32 12.49 -7.60
N PRO A 7 5.94 13.76 -7.38
CA PRO A 7 5.62 14.30 -6.06
C PRO A 7 4.30 13.76 -5.52
N GLN A 8 4.34 12.98 -4.43
CA GLN A 8 3.15 12.40 -3.79
C GLN A 8 2.25 13.44 -3.15
N TRP A 9 2.81 14.47 -2.52
CA TRP A 9 2.03 15.54 -1.89
C TRP A 9 1.08 16.27 -2.86
N LYS A 10 1.47 16.42 -4.13
CA LYS A 10 0.58 16.97 -5.15
C LYS A 10 -0.61 16.06 -5.42
N ILE A 11 -0.39 14.74 -5.39
CA ILE A 11 -1.44 13.75 -5.62
C ILE A 11 -2.37 13.69 -4.42
N SER A 12 -1.83 13.60 -3.18
CA SER A 12 -2.61 13.62 -1.95
C SER A 12 -3.54 14.84 -1.92
N ARG A 13 -3.00 16.03 -2.18
CA ARG A 13 -3.78 17.28 -2.22
C ARG A 13 -4.83 17.30 -3.32
N ARG A 14 -4.55 16.69 -4.49
CA ARG A 14 -5.53 16.59 -5.60
C ARG A 14 -6.70 15.68 -5.23
N LEU A 15 -6.41 14.59 -4.53
CA LEU A 15 -7.38 13.57 -4.15
C LEU A 15 -8.07 13.89 -2.81
N GLY A 16 -7.57 14.86 -2.04
CA GLY A 16 -8.05 15.15 -0.70
C GLY A 16 -7.83 13.98 0.29
N PHE A 17 -6.83 13.12 0.01
CA PHE A 17 -6.55 11.89 0.74
C PHE A 17 -5.05 11.74 1.00
N SER A 18 -4.65 11.40 2.23
CA SER A 18 -3.25 11.19 2.57
C SER A 18 -2.74 9.86 2.04
N ILE A 19 -2.00 9.89 0.92
CA ILE A 19 -1.38 8.69 0.32
C ILE A 19 -0.29 8.12 1.24
N LEU A 20 0.34 8.95 2.05
CA LEU A 20 1.41 8.55 2.97
C LEU A 20 0.88 8.09 4.35
N GLU A 21 -0.41 8.17 4.58
CA GLU A 21 -1.08 7.83 5.85
C GLU A 21 -0.58 8.63 7.07
N ASN A 22 0.12 9.74 6.86
CA ASN A 22 0.64 10.60 7.93
C ASN A 22 -0.07 11.97 8.02
N GLY A 23 -0.92 12.33 7.07
CA GLY A 23 -1.71 13.55 7.04
C GLY A 23 -0.93 14.86 6.87
N LYS A 24 0.39 14.86 6.94
CA LYS A 24 1.24 16.07 6.96
C LYS A 24 1.02 16.97 5.75
N GLU A 25 0.82 16.38 4.56
CA GLU A 25 0.59 17.10 3.31
C GLU A 25 -0.75 17.82 3.26
N LEU A 26 -1.79 17.28 3.90
CA LEU A 26 -3.12 17.87 3.98
C LEU A 26 -3.19 18.93 5.08
N ASN A 27 -2.54 18.70 6.22
CA ASN A 27 -2.45 19.68 7.31
C ASN A 27 -1.75 20.96 6.86
N ARG A 28 -0.74 20.87 6.00
CA ARG A 28 -0.04 22.03 5.48
C ARG A 28 -0.87 22.80 4.43
N ARG A 29 -1.55 22.10 3.53
CA ARG A 29 -2.39 22.69 2.47
C ARG A 29 -3.45 21.68 2.04
N ALA A 30 -4.69 21.86 2.47
CA ALA A 30 -5.80 20.95 2.18
C ALA A 30 -6.36 21.05 0.76
N TYR A 31 -6.06 22.12 0.00
CA TYR A 31 -6.61 22.35 -1.32
C TYR A 31 -5.73 21.76 -2.45
N ALA A 32 -6.35 21.48 -3.60
CA ALA A 32 -5.68 20.94 -4.77
C ALA A 32 -4.52 21.83 -5.26
N PRO A 33 -3.46 21.25 -5.88
CA PRO A 33 -2.37 22.04 -6.42
C PRO A 33 -2.79 22.84 -7.67
N GLY A 34 -2.12 23.96 -7.91
CA GLY A 34 -2.34 24.84 -9.05
C GLY A 34 -3.05 26.15 -8.70
N GLN A 35 -3.09 27.07 -9.66
CA GLN A 35 -3.64 28.43 -9.50
C GLN A 35 -5.12 28.42 -9.07
N HIS A 36 -5.89 27.44 -9.57
CA HIS A 36 -7.33 27.32 -9.29
C HIS A 36 -7.65 26.22 -8.26
N GLY A 37 -6.67 25.79 -7.44
CA GLY A 37 -6.83 24.69 -6.50
C GLY A 37 -7.91 24.89 -5.43
N GLN A 38 -8.21 26.14 -5.07
CA GLN A 38 -9.22 26.50 -4.08
C GLN A 38 -10.65 26.59 -4.65
N LYS A 39 -10.80 26.64 -5.99
CA LYS A 39 -12.13 26.69 -6.62
C LYS A 39 -12.87 25.37 -6.42
N ARG A 40 -14.12 25.46 -5.98
CA ARG A 40 -15.01 24.30 -5.93
C ARG A 40 -15.30 23.81 -7.35
N LYS A 41 -15.11 22.51 -7.57
CA LYS A 41 -15.48 21.82 -8.81
C LYS A 41 -16.64 20.89 -8.52
N LYS A 42 -17.68 20.90 -9.36
CA LYS A 42 -18.72 19.89 -9.34
C LYS A 42 -18.05 18.56 -9.72
N GLN A 43 -18.14 17.58 -8.84
CA GLN A 43 -17.64 16.24 -9.14
C GLN A 43 -18.73 15.46 -9.88
N THR A 44 -18.34 14.86 -10.99
CA THR A 44 -19.18 13.92 -11.71
C THR A 44 -19.02 12.54 -11.06
N GLU A 45 -19.99 11.65 -11.25
CA GLU A 45 -19.94 10.28 -10.77
C GLU A 45 -18.68 9.56 -11.26
N TYR A 46 -18.38 9.64 -12.55
CA TYR A 46 -17.12 9.13 -13.10
C TYR A 46 -15.89 9.71 -12.42
N GLY A 47 -15.91 11.02 -12.10
CA GLY A 47 -14.81 11.68 -11.40
C GLY A 47 -14.59 11.14 -9.99
N LEU A 48 -15.66 10.80 -9.28
CA LEU A 48 -15.60 10.16 -7.95
C LEU A 48 -15.01 8.75 -8.04
N GLN A 49 -15.53 7.92 -8.94
CA GLN A 49 -15.04 6.56 -9.19
C GLN A 49 -13.55 6.56 -9.57
N LEU A 50 -13.16 7.45 -10.49
CA LEU A 50 -11.76 7.61 -10.89
C LEU A 50 -10.89 8.07 -9.71
N ALA A 51 -11.35 9.01 -8.89
CA ALA A 51 -10.61 9.49 -7.73
C ALA A 51 -10.36 8.36 -6.71
N GLU A 52 -11.37 7.54 -6.40
CA GLU A 52 -11.21 6.39 -5.51
C GLU A 52 -10.19 5.38 -6.05
N LYS A 53 -10.30 5.02 -7.32
CA LYS A 53 -9.30 4.15 -7.95
C LYS A 53 -7.89 4.74 -7.83
N GLN A 54 -7.71 6.04 -8.07
CA GLN A 54 -6.41 6.70 -8.00
C GLN A 54 -5.87 6.79 -6.56
N LYS A 55 -6.73 6.96 -5.52
CA LYS A 55 -6.33 6.91 -4.12
C LYS A 55 -5.62 5.59 -3.82
N VAL A 56 -6.30 4.47 -4.07
CA VAL A 56 -5.76 3.14 -3.78
C VAL A 56 -4.52 2.85 -4.63
N ARG A 57 -4.55 3.15 -5.92
CA ARG A 57 -3.41 2.93 -6.81
C ARG A 57 -2.15 3.65 -6.34
N HIS A 58 -2.27 4.91 -5.92
CA HIS A 58 -1.12 5.69 -5.46
C HIS A 58 -0.69 5.33 -4.05
N MET A 59 -1.61 4.96 -3.17
CA MET A 59 -1.32 4.49 -1.81
C MET A 59 -0.42 3.24 -1.83
N TYR A 60 -0.76 2.23 -2.66
CA TYR A 60 0.07 1.03 -2.82
C TYR A 60 1.21 1.20 -3.82
N GLY A 61 1.31 2.34 -4.51
CA GLY A 61 2.39 2.63 -5.46
C GLY A 61 2.43 1.70 -6.67
N VAL A 62 1.28 1.18 -7.10
CA VAL A 62 1.15 0.21 -8.19
C VAL A 62 0.90 0.92 -9.53
N ASN A 63 1.45 0.39 -10.64
CA ASN A 63 1.15 0.87 -11.98
C ASN A 63 -0.25 0.42 -12.42
N GLU A 64 -0.87 1.16 -13.34
CA GLU A 64 -2.22 0.90 -13.82
C GLU A 64 -2.39 -0.53 -14.34
N LYS A 65 -1.48 -1.02 -15.19
CA LYS A 65 -1.54 -2.38 -15.73
C LYS A 65 -1.54 -3.45 -14.63
N GLN A 66 -0.65 -3.32 -13.62
CA GLN A 66 -0.62 -4.26 -12.50
C GLN A 66 -1.85 -4.14 -11.61
N PHE A 67 -2.35 -2.92 -11.41
CA PHE A 67 -3.53 -2.66 -10.62
C PHE A 67 -4.76 -3.31 -11.26
N HIS A 68 -4.96 -3.12 -12.55
CA HIS A 68 -6.04 -3.76 -13.32
C HIS A 68 -5.91 -5.30 -13.35
N ASN A 69 -4.70 -5.83 -13.55
CA ASN A 69 -4.48 -7.28 -13.48
C ASN A 69 -4.82 -7.86 -12.10
N THR A 70 -4.49 -7.14 -11.01
CA THR A 70 -4.84 -7.56 -9.65
C THR A 70 -6.35 -7.49 -9.43
N PHE A 71 -7.02 -6.48 -9.98
CA PHE A 71 -8.47 -6.34 -9.94
C PHE A 71 -9.16 -7.52 -10.65
N ASN A 72 -8.75 -7.84 -11.88
CA ASN A 72 -9.29 -8.97 -12.63
C ASN A 72 -9.05 -10.32 -11.95
N GLN A 73 -7.94 -10.45 -11.22
CA GLN A 73 -7.67 -11.66 -10.45
C GLN A 73 -8.54 -11.75 -9.21
N ALA A 74 -8.81 -10.64 -8.53
CA ALA A 74 -9.73 -10.58 -7.40
C ALA A 74 -11.16 -11.01 -7.80
N GLY A 75 -11.60 -10.63 -9.00
CA GLY A 75 -12.91 -11.02 -9.53
C GLY A 75 -13.07 -12.51 -9.85
N LYS A 76 -11.95 -13.25 -9.94
CA LYS A 76 -11.97 -14.73 -10.10
C LYS A 76 -12.01 -15.48 -8.77
N MET A 77 -11.86 -14.78 -7.66
CA MET A 77 -11.87 -15.36 -6.32
C MET A 77 -13.30 -15.35 -5.77
N GLU A 78 -13.64 -16.36 -4.99
CA GLU A 78 -14.92 -16.42 -4.27
C GLU A 78 -15.02 -15.28 -3.24
N GLY A 79 -16.20 -14.71 -3.07
CA GLY A 79 -16.50 -13.65 -2.10
C GLY A 79 -16.66 -12.27 -2.72
N ILE A 80 -16.52 -11.23 -1.90
CA ILE A 80 -16.74 -9.83 -2.29
C ILE A 80 -15.54 -9.32 -3.08
N HIS A 81 -15.74 -8.99 -4.37
CA HIS A 81 -14.69 -8.56 -5.30
C HIS A 81 -13.80 -7.44 -4.74
N GLY A 82 -14.41 -6.36 -4.23
CA GLY A 82 -13.67 -5.22 -3.69
C GLY A 82 -12.80 -5.57 -2.49
N TYR A 83 -13.30 -6.40 -1.58
CA TYR A 83 -12.54 -6.90 -0.44
C TYR A 83 -11.38 -7.80 -0.87
N ASN A 84 -11.64 -8.78 -1.75
CA ASN A 84 -10.59 -9.65 -2.31
C ASN A 84 -9.49 -8.83 -2.98
N PHE A 85 -9.87 -7.77 -3.70
CA PHE A 85 -8.92 -6.87 -4.34
C PHE A 85 -8.01 -6.16 -3.34
N LEU A 86 -8.55 -5.62 -2.25
CA LEU A 86 -7.76 -5.01 -1.19
C LEU A 86 -6.85 -6.03 -0.50
N CYS A 87 -7.34 -7.23 -0.21
CA CYS A 87 -6.54 -8.33 0.35
C CYS A 87 -5.34 -8.69 -0.55
N LEU A 88 -5.54 -8.76 -1.88
CA LEU A 88 -4.44 -9.03 -2.80
C LEU A 88 -3.40 -7.90 -2.82
N LEU A 89 -3.80 -6.65 -2.62
CA LEU A 89 -2.88 -5.51 -2.50
C LEU A 89 -2.11 -5.54 -1.17
N GLU A 90 -2.78 -5.91 -0.08
CA GLU A 90 -2.13 -6.05 1.25
C GLU A 90 -1.12 -7.19 1.29
N ARG A 91 -1.36 -8.30 0.57
CA ARG A 91 -0.46 -9.46 0.49
C ARG A 91 0.83 -9.22 -0.31
N ARG A 92 1.02 -8.05 -0.90
CA ARG A 92 2.27 -7.74 -1.62
C ARG A 92 3.44 -7.61 -0.64
N LEU A 93 4.58 -8.17 -0.97
CA LEU A 93 5.76 -8.15 -0.10
C LEU A 93 6.20 -6.72 0.28
N ASP A 94 6.17 -5.77 -0.68
CA ASP A 94 6.49 -4.37 -0.40
C ASP A 94 5.53 -3.75 0.64
N ASN A 95 4.26 -4.13 0.63
CA ASN A 95 3.29 -3.65 1.60
C ASN A 95 3.38 -4.41 2.93
N VAL A 96 3.58 -5.73 2.92
CA VAL A 96 3.75 -6.51 4.17
C VAL A 96 4.97 -6.02 4.95
N VAL A 97 6.10 -5.77 4.29
CA VAL A 97 7.31 -5.17 4.91
C VAL A 97 7.00 -3.81 5.56
N TYR A 98 6.17 -2.98 4.93
CA TYR A 98 5.69 -1.73 5.53
C TYR A 98 4.78 -1.97 6.75
N ARG A 99 3.83 -2.91 6.67
CA ARG A 99 2.93 -3.27 7.77
C ARG A 99 3.68 -3.88 8.96
N LEU A 100 4.72 -4.65 8.71
CA LEU A 100 5.64 -5.17 9.75
C LEU A 100 6.46 -4.06 10.44
N GLY A 101 6.54 -2.85 9.85
CA GLY A 101 7.26 -1.71 10.41
C GLY A 101 8.75 -1.67 10.07
N PHE A 102 9.23 -2.53 9.16
CA PHE A 102 10.63 -2.51 8.70
C PHE A 102 10.95 -1.32 7.78
N ALA A 103 9.94 -0.53 7.44
CA ALA A 103 10.10 0.69 6.67
C ALA A 103 9.08 1.74 7.09
N SER A 104 9.45 3.01 7.11
CA SER A 104 8.56 4.12 7.46
C SER A 104 7.57 4.49 6.36
N THR A 105 7.79 4.05 5.12
CA THR A 105 6.88 4.29 3.99
C THR A 105 6.87 3.09 3.04
N ARG A 106 5.75 2.89 2.32
CA ARG A 106 5.66 1.85 1.27
C ARG A 106 6.72 2.02 0.17
N ARG A 107 7.14 3.25 -0.12
CA ARG A 107 8.23 3.50 -1.09
C ARG A 107 9.57 2.98 -0.60
N GLN A 108 9.87 3.22 0.67
CA GLN A 108 11.08 2.73 1.33
C GLN A 108 11.06 1.20 1.42
N ALA A 109 9.93 0.61 1.85
CA ALA A 109 9.74 -0.83 1.86
C ALA A 109 10.04 -1.46 0.49
N ARG A 110 9.45 -0.89 -0.56
CA ARG A 110 9.69 -1.34 -1.93
C ARG A 110 11.15 -1.24 -2.36
N GLN A 111 11.86 -0.19 -1.95
CA GLN A 111 13.28 -0.03 -2.24
C GLN A 111 14.11 -1.08 -1.51
N LEU A 112 13.85 -1.31 -0.23
CA LEU A 112 14.52 -2.32 0.58
C LEU A 112 14.30 -3.72 0.00
N VAL A 113 13.06 -4.06 -0.41
CA VAL A 113 12.79 -5.33 -1.08
C VAL A 113 13.56 -5.47 -2.38
N ASN A 114 13.53 -4.45 -3.28
CA ASN A 114 14.28 -4.49 -4.54
C ASN A 114 15.79 -4.65 -4.36
N HIS A 115 16.33 -4.13 -3.25
CA HIS A 115 17.74 -4.29 -2.93
C HIS A 115 18.06 -5.66 -2.30
N GLY A 116 17.05 -6.51 -2.07
CA GLY A 116 17.21 -7.87 -1.56
C GLY A 116 17.60 -7.93 -0.10
N HIS A 117 17.06 -7.03 0.72
CA HIS A 117 17.30 -7.00 2.17
C HIS A 117 16.42 -7.98 2.96
N PHE A 118 15.48 -8.66 2.29
CA PHE A 118 14.54 -9.58 2.93
C PHE A 118 14.63 -11.00 2.40
N LEU A 119 14.35 -11.95 3.27
CA LEU A 119 14.12 -13.35 2.96
C LEU A 119 12.64 -13.65 3.19
N VAL A 120 12.07 -14.55 2.40
CA VAL A 120 10.76 -15.14 2.60
C VAL A 120 10.96 -16.64 2.76
N ASN A 121 10.62 -17.20 3.92
CA ASN A 121 10.87 -18.60 4.26
C ASN A 121 12.34 -18.99 4.01
N GLY A 122 13.30 -18.15 4.41
CA GLY A 122 14.73 -18.36 4.23
C GLY A 122 15.25 -18.09 2.81
N VAL A 123 14.39 -17.84 1.82
CA VAL A 123 14.79 -17.60 0.43
C VAL A 123 14.82 -16.10 0.12
N ARG A 124 15.93 -15.61 -0.44
CA ARG A 124 16.06 -14.21 -0.85
C ARG A 124 15.03 -13.86 -1.90
N THR A 125 14.20 -12.85 -1.59
CA THR A 125 13.15 -12.37 -2.48
C THR A 125 13.31 -10.87 -2.71
N ASP A 126 13.59 -10.47 -3.97
CA ASP A 126 13.78 -9.07 -4.38
C ASP A 126 12.64 -8.53 -5.26
N ILE A 127 11.52 -9.25 -5.30
CA ILE A 127 10.34 -8.92 -6.09
C ILE A 127 9.28 -8.25 -5.21
N PRO A 128 9.06 -6.92 -5.28
CA PRO A 128 8.08 -6.22 -4.44
C PRO A 128 6.63 -6.66 -4.63
N SER A 129 6.31 -7.22 -5.80
CA SER A 129 4.98 -7.75 -6.11
C SER A 129 4.79 -9.21 -5.72
N TYR A 130 5.80 -9.84 -5.11
CA TYR A 130 5.66 -11.18 -4.56
C TYR A 130 4.45 -11.23 -3.60
N ARG A 131 3.65 -12.27 -3.70
CA ARG A 131 2.47 -12.46 -2.85
C ARG A 131 2.81 -13.34 -1.67
N VAL A 132 2.78 -12.73 -0.52
CA VAL A 132 2.97 -13.41 0.76
C VAL A 132 1.72 -14.22 1.07
N ASN A 133 1.90 -15.46 1.48
CA ASN A 133 0.83 -16.32 1.95
C ASN A 133 0.71 -16.24 3.48
N ILE A 134 -0.45 -16.68 3.99
CA ILE A 134 -0.65 -16.81 5.42
C ILE A 134 0.36 -17.85 5.95
N GLY A 135 1.05 -17.47 7.03
CA GLY A 135 2.09 -18.31 7.64
C GLY A 135 3.50 -18.09 7.08
N ASP A 136 3.67 -17.41 5.93
CA ASP A 136 5.01 -17.08 5.42
C ASP A 136 5.78 -16.22 6.42
N VAL A 137 7.03 -16.57 6.68
CA VAL A 137 7.96 -15.85 7.55
C VAL A 137 8.82 -14.91 6.70
N ILE A 138 8.83 -13.64 7.06
CA ILE A 138 9.63 -12.60 6.41
C ILE A 138 10.73 -12.20 7.38
N GLU A 139 11.97 -12.30 6.95
CA GLU A 139 13.15 -12.05 7.78
C GLU A 139 14.01 -10.97 7.16
N VAL A 140 14.63 -10.14 8.00
CA VAL A 140 15.68 -9.23 7.54
C VAL A 140 16.96 -10.04 7.36
N ARG A 141 17.58 -9.91 6.19
CA ARG A 141 18.81 -10.62 5.85
C ARG A 141 19.95 -10.24 6.81
N GLU A 142 20.81 -11.19 7.21
CA GLU A 142 21.90 -10.98 8.16
C GLU A 142 22.75 -9.74 7.85
N ARG A 143 23.16 -9.57 6.59
CA ARG A 143 23.94 -8.38 6.14
C ARG A 143 23.21 -7.05 6.33
N SER A 144 21.91 -7.10 6.55
CA SER A 144 21.02 -5.92 6.62
C SER A 144 20.51 -5.63 8.05
N LEU A 145 20.85 -6.46 9.03
CA LEU A 145 20.41 -6.30 10.43
C LEU A 145 20.86 -4.95 11.04
N ASN A 146 22.01 -4.44 10.59
CA ASN A 146 22.57 -3.19 11.09
C ASN A 146 22.17 -1.94 10.27
N LEU A 147 21.25 -2.06 9.32
CA LEU A 147 20.78 -0.91 8.55
C LEU A 147 20.04 0.09 9.44
N ALA A 148 20.60 1.30 9.58
CA ALA A 148 20.01 2.39 10.37
C ALA A 148 18.55 2.67 9.99
N VAL A 149 18.25 2.61 8.70
CA VAL A 149 16.92 2.85 8.13
C VAL A 149 15.85 1.88 8.67
N ILE A 150 16.19 0.61 8.90
CA ILE A 150 15.27 -0.39 9.47
C ILE A 150 15.10 -0.15 10.97
N LYS A 151 16.19 0.15 11.68
CA LYS A 151 16.14 0.45 13.12
C LYS A 151 15.30 1.69 13.41
N GLU A 152 15.54 2.78 12.70
CA GLU A 152 14.75 4.01 12.80
C GLU A 152 13.27 3.80 12.46
N ALA A 153 12.96 2.95 11.49
CA ALA A 153 11.58 2.64 11.13
C ALA A 153 10.85 1.88 12.24
N LEU A 154 11.52 0.96 12.92
CA LEU A 154 10.97 0.22 14.06
C LEU A 154 10.76 1.09 15.29
N GLU A 155 11.70 2.00 15.59
CA GLU A 155 11.58 2.96 16.69
C GLU A 155 10.40 3.91 16.50
N ASN A 156 10.17 4.36 15.25
CA ASN A 156 9.10 5.29 14.91
C ASN A 156 7.77 4.62 14.57
N LYS A 157 7.64 3.32 14.79
CA LYS A 157 6.45 2.55 14.47
C LYS A 157 5.27 2.95 15.37
N VAL A 158 4.16 3.35 14.77
CA VAL A 158 2.97 3.81 15.50
C VAL A 158 2.17 2.62 16.05
N ALA A 159 1.86 1.63 15.23
CA ALA A 159 1.15 0.41 15.63
C ALA A 159 1.38 -0.71 14.62
N THR A 160 1.32 -1.96 15.09
CA THR A 160 1.30 -3.14 14.22
C THR A 160 -0.14 -3.56 14.02
N PRO A 161 -0.62 -3.73 12.78
CA PRO A 161 -1.93 -4.30 12.53
C PRO A 161 -2.04 -5.72 13.10
N ALA A 162 -3.23 -6.11 13.58
CA ALA A 162 -3.44 -7.40 14.23
C ALA A 162 -3.29 -8.63 13.30
N PHE A 163 -3.32 -8.43 11.98
CA PHE A 163 -3.14 -9.50 10.99
C PHE A 163 -1.67 -9.85 10.69
N VAL A 164 -0.70 -9.14 11.31
CA VAL A 164 0.73 -9.43 11.20
C VAL A 164 1.37 -9.53 12.58
N GLU A 165 2.28 -10.44 12.75
CA GLU A 165 3.13 -10.59 13.94
C GLU A 165 4.56 -10.14 13.62
N VAL A 166 5.23 -9.50 14.58
CA VAL A 166 6.62 -9.03 14.44
C VAL A 166 7.41 -9.38 15.69
N ASP A 167 8.52 -10.04 15.51
CA ASP A 167 9.58 -10.17 16.53
C ASP A 167 10.67 -9.13 16.23
N THR A 168 10.68 -8.07 17.03
CA THR A 168 11.63 -6.97 16.87
C THR A 168 13.07 -7.37 17.23
N ASN A 169 13.25 -8.36 18.07
CA ASN A 169 14.58 -8.83 18.47
C ASN A 169 15.26 -9.61 17.35
N LYS A 170 14.48 -10.48 16.70
CA LYS A 170 14.97 -11.31 15.59
C LYS A 170 14.83 -10.62 14.23
N LEU A 171 14.17 -9.45 14.16
CA LEU A 171 13.81 -8.76 12.93
C LEU A 171 13.09 -9.68 11.94
N THR A 172 12.15 -10.46 12.46
CA THR A 172 11.30 -11.39 11.71
C THR A 172 9.84 -11.01 11.87
N GLY A 173 9.03 -11.35 10.90
CA GLY A 173 7.60 -11.15 10.97
C GLY A 173 6.85 -12.11 10.08
N LYS A 174 5.58 -12.31 10.36
CA LYS A 174 4.75 -13.19 9.55
C LYS A 174 3.34 -12.60 9.33
N LEU A 175 2.71 -13.02 8.24
CA LEU A 175 1.31 -12.78 7.99
C LEU A 175 0.50 -13.90 8.65
N THR A 176 -0.26 -13.57 9.70
CA THR A 176 -1.02 -14.57 10.47
C THR A 176 -2.37 -14.90 9.85
N ARG A 177 -3.05 -13.90 9.30
CA ARG A 177 -4.35 -14.01 8.64
C ARG A 177 -4.51 -12.93 7.58
N LEU A 178 -5.57 -12.99 6.79
CA LEU A 178 -5.95 -11.87 5.92
C LEU A 178 -6.52 -10.72 6.78
N PRO A 179 -6.28 -9.46 6.38
CA PRO A 179 -6.83 -8.31 7.08
C PRO A 179 -8.36 -8.29 6.96
N GLU A 180 -9.06 -7.95 8.03
CA GLU A 180 -10.48 -7.65 7.96
C GLU A 180 -10.72 -6.26 7.34
N ARG A 181 -11.93 -6.01 6.82
CA ARG A 181 -12.24 -4.70 6.23
C ARG A 181 -12.10 -3.55 7.23
N SER A 182 -12.40 -3.81 8.51
CA SER A 182 -12.27 -2.85 9.62
C SER A 182 -10.83 -2.44 9.91
N GLU A 183 -9.86 -3.29 9.59
CA GLU A 183 -8.41 -3.04 9.79
C GLU A 183 -7.78 -2.27 8.63
N LEU A 184 -8.49 -2.16 7.52
CA LEU A 184 -8.07 -1.39 6.36
C LEU A 184 -8.55 0.06 6.48
N ASN A 185 -7.95 0.95 5.68
CA ASN A 185 -8.32 2.36 5.70
C ASN A 185 -9.81 2.54 5.39
N SER A 186 -10.56 3.12 6.33
CA SER A 186 -12.01 3.34 6.24
C SER A 186 -12.40 4.40 5.19
N GLU A 187 -11.49 5.30 4.83
CA GLU A 187 -11.73 6.33 3.81
C GLU A 187 -11.78 5.78 2.38
N ILE A 188 -11.43 4.51 2.19
CA ILE A 188 -11.45 3.85 0.88
C ILE A 188 -12.82 3.21 0.65
N ASN A 189 -13.46 3.55 -0.48
CA ASN A 189 -14.69 2.90 -0.94
C ASN A 189 -14.37 2.00 -2.14
N GLU A 190 -14.23 0.70 -1.88
CA GLU A 190 -13.93 -0.30 -2.89
C GLU A 190 -15.05 -0.50 -3.91
N SER A 191 -16.32 -0.23 -3.55
CA SER A 191 -17.45 -0.34 -4.48
C SER A 191 -17.31 0.61 -5.67
N LEU A 192 -16.87 1.86 -5.41
CA LEU A 192 -16.62 2.83 -6.48
C LEU A 192 -15.49 2.39 -7.44
N ILE A 193 -14.53 1.61 -6.94
CA ILE A 193 -13.46 1.04 -7.79
C ILE A 193 -14.03 -0.06 -8.68
N VAL A 194 -14.90 -0.91 -8.14
CA VAL A 194 -15.58 -1.97 -8.90
C VAL A 194 -16.47 -1.34 -9.99
N GLU A 195 -17.25 -0.34 -9.64
CA GLU A 195 -18.09 0.41 -10.59
C GLU A 195 -17.26 1.06 -11.70
N TYR A 196 -16.10 1.66 -11.35
CA TYR A 196 -15.19 2.27 -12.32
C TYR A 196 -14.76 1.26 -13.40
N TYR A 197 -14.34 0.06 -12.99
CA TYR A 197 -13.87 -0.95 -13.93
C TYR A 197 -15.02 -1.63 -14.68
N ASN A 198 -16.17 -1.85 -14.05
CA ASN A 198 -17.35 -2.40 -14.73
C ASN A 198 -17.85 -1.47 -15.83
N ARG A 199 -17.64 -0.15 -15.70
CA ARG A 199 -18.01 0.82 -16.72
C ARG A 199 -17.08 0.82 -17.94
N LEU A 200 -15.85 0.37 -17.77
CA LEU A 200 -14.83 0.34 -18.83
C LEU A 200 -14.85 -0.96 -19.66
N GLY A 201 -15.53 -1.97 -19.18
CA GLY A 201 -15.54 -3.25 -19.81
C GLY A 201 -16.03 -4.23 -19.88
#